data_79d046518289dfb8ba2e0b4156f58651
#
_entry.id   79d046518289dfb8ba2e0b4156f58651
#
_cell.length_a   1.000
_cell.length_b   1.000
_cell.length_c   1.000
_cell.angle_alpha   90.00
_cell.angle_beta   90.00
_cell.angle_gamma   90.00
#
_symmetry.space_group_name_H-M   'P 1'
#
loop_
_entity.id
_entity.type
_entity.pdbx_description
1 polymer ?
#
loop_
_entity_poly.entity_id
_entity_poly.type
_entity_poly.pdbx_seq_one_letter_code
_entity_poly.pdbx_strand_id
1 'polypeptide(L)'
;MKSQQAGFTLIELVIVIIILGVLAAIALPRYVDLGQSARVASVNGVAGGLRAAVAVVQSRYIATGQTTSPVTMLDGTAVAVATGANDGGIPLATAAGIGSAIQAASNTAPFAGYTTTYAGGIATFTLRTNCDATYTENGTTLIGVVAVTTTGC
;
A
#
# COMPACT_ATOMS: atom_id res chain seq x y z
N MET A 1 -22.59 -45.94 37.49
CA MET A 1 -23.58 -45.01 36.91
C MET A 1 -23.39 -44.99 35.42
N LYS A 2 -24.34 -45.47 34.58
CA LYS A 2 -24.28 -45.38 33.12
C LYS A 2 -24.79 -44.00 32.73
N SER A 3 -23.93 -43.13 32.19
CA SER A 3 -24.35 -41.86 31.57
C SER A 3 -25.19 -42.21 30.34
N GLN A 4 -26.45 -41.76 30.30
CA GLN A 4 -27.28 -41.84 29.12
C GLN A 4 -26.76 -40.82 28.10
N GLN A 5 -26.20 -41.26 27.00
CA GLN A 5 -25.87 -40.42 25.84
C GLN A 5 -27.21 -40.12 25.13
N ALA A 6 -27.70 -38.88 25.26
CA ALA A 6 -28.80 -38.39 24.45
C ALA A 6 -28.29 -38.15 23.02
N GLY A 7 -28.79 -38.90 22.04
CA GLY A 7 -28.50 -38.70 20.63
C GLY A 7 -29.26 -37.50 20.05
N PHE A 8 -28.65 -36.79 19.13
CA PHE A 8 -29.29 -35.72 18.36
C PHE A 8 -30.44 -36.27 17.52
N THR A 9 -31.56 -35.57 17.50
CA THR A 9 -32.68 -35.96 16.63
C THR A 9 -32.42 -35.49 15.18
N LEU A 10 -32.96 -36.22 14.22
CA LEU A 10 -32.83 -35.85 12.78
C LEU A 10 -33.45 -34.48 12.51
N ILE A 11 -34.55 -34.14 13.21
CA ILE A 11 -35.25 -32.87 13.05
C ILE A 11 -34.39 -31.69 13.54
N GLU A 12 -33.63 -31.83 14.64
CA GLU A 12 -32.73 -30.79 15.13
C GLU A 12 -31.62 -30.51 14.14
N LEU A 13 -31.07 -31.52 13.51
CA LEU A 13 -30.06 -31.33 12.47
C LEU A 13 -30.62 -30.58 11.24
N VAL A 14 -31.81 -30.99 10.77
CA VAL A 14 -32.47 -30.37 9.62
C VAL A 14 -32.80 -28.90 9.85
N ILE A 15 -33.31 -28.56 11.05
CA ILE A 15 -33.63 -27.17 11.39
C ILE A 15 -32.34 -26.30 11.38
N VAL A 16 -31.24 -26.82 11.94
CA VAL A 16 -29.95 -26.08 11.97
C VAL A 16 -29.42 -25.81 10.56
N ILE A 17 -29.43 -26.78 9.66
CA ILE A 17 -28.94 -26.55 8.28
C ILE A 17 -29.83 -25.60 7.49
N ILE A 18 -31.15 -25.59 7.73
CA ILE A 18 -32.06 -24.62 7.08
C ILE A 18 -31.73 -23.20 7.57
N ILE A 19 -31.60 -23.01 8.89
CA ILE A 19 -31.26 -21.69 9.45
C ILE A 19 -29.91 -21.21 8.95
N LEU A 20 -28.88 -22.06 8.95
CA LEU A 20 -27.57 -21.75 8.41
C LEU A 20 -27.61 -21.41 6.92
N GLY A 21 -28.42 -22.11 6.12
CA GLY A 21 -28.62 -21.83 4.70
C GLY A 21 -29.20 -20.45 4.45
N VAL A 22 -30.23 -20.05 5.22
CA VAL A 22 -30.84 -18.71 5.12
C VAL A 22 -29.84 -17.62 5.54
N LEU A 23 -29.11 -17.82 6.65
CA LEU A 23 -28.10 -16.86 7.11
C LEU A 23 -26.95 -16.72 6.11
N ALA A 24 -26.48 -17.82 5.51
CA ALA A 24 -25.43 -17.80 4.50
C ALA A 24 -25.86 -17.02 3.25
N ALA A 25 -27.10 -17.18 2.80
CA ALA A 25 -27.62 -16.47 1.63
C ALA A 25 -27.61 -14.94 1.79
N ILE A 26 -27.78 -14.44 3.01
CA ILE A 26 -27.77 -13.00 3.33
C ILE A 26 -26.33 -12.50 3.57
N ALA A 27 -25.46 -13.34 4.13
CA ALA A 27 -24.12 -12.95 4.52
C ALA A 27 -23.14 -12.85 3.34
N LEU A 28 -23.22 -13.79 2.38
CA LEU A 28 -22.29 -13.89 1.24
C LEU A 28 -22.11 -12.59 0.44
N PRO A 29 -23.16 -11.86 0.02
CA PRO A 29 -23.00 -10.62 -0.76
C PRO A 29 -22.20 -9.54 0.00
N ARG A 30 -22.41 -9.42 1.32
CA ARG A 30 -21.73 -8.41 2.14
C ARG A 30 -20.23 -8.65 2.30
N TYR A 31 -19.79 -9.90 2.34
CA TYR A 31 -18.37 -10.24 2.46
C TYR A 31 -17.58 -9.94 1.19
N VAL A 32 -18.19 -10.03 0.01
CA VAL A 32 -17.56 -9.70 -1.27
C VAL A 32 -17.26 -8.20 -1.36
N ASP A 33 -18.19 -7.35 -0.91
CA ASP A 33 -18.02 -5.89 -0.91
C ASP A 33 -16.94 -5.43 0.10
N LEU A 34 -16.81 -6.11 1.25
CA LEU A 34 -15.76 -5.83 2.22
C LEU A 34 -14.37 -6.08 1.65
N GLY A 35 -14.19 -7.12 0.82
CA GLY A 35 -12.91 -7.41 0.18
C GLY A 35 -12.47 -6.30 -0.78
N GLN A 36 -13.38 -5.73 -1.56
CA GLN A 36 -13.11 -4.59 -2.43
C GLN A 36 -12.75 -3.35 -1.61
N SER A 37 -13.55 -3.01 -0.62
CA SER A 37 -13.32 -1.86 0.26
C SER A 37 -11.97 -1.94 0.97
N ALA A 38 -11.58 -3.13 1.43
CA ALA A 38 -10.28 -3.36 2.07
C ALA A 38 -9.11 -3.12 1.09
N ARG A 39 -9.21 -3.57 -0.17
CA ARG A 39 -8.18 -3.32 -1.18
C ARG A 39 -8.07 -1.84 -1.53
N VAL A 40 -9.19 -1.14 -1.71
CA VAL A 40 -9.21 0.31 -1.93
C VAL A 40 -8.55 1.05 -0.77
N ALA A 41 -8.89 0.70 0.48
CA ALA A 41 -8.27 1.28 1.66
C ALA A 41 -6.75 1.00 1.72
N SER A 42 -6.33 -0.22 1.37
CA SER A 42 -4.91 -0.60 1.32
C SER A 42 -4.13 0.26 0.32
N VAL A 43 -4.62 0.41 -0.92
CA VAL A 43 -3.95 1.23 -1.95
C VAL A 43 -3.92 2.72 -1.56
N ASN A 44 -4.98 3.24 -0.95
CA ASN A 44 -4.99 4.61 -0.41
C ASN A 44 -3.99 4.78 0.74
N GLY A 45 -3.81 3.75 1.57
CA GLY A 45 -2.79 3.73 2.62
C GLY A 45 -1.36 3.81 2.05
N VAL A 46 -1.08 3.05 0.98
CA VAL A 46 0.19 3.14 0.24
C VAL A 46 0.42 4.55 -0.30
N ALA A 47 -0.60 5.14 -0.93
CA ALA A 47 -0.51 6.51 -1.44
C ALA A 47 -0.24 7.54 -0.34
N GLY A 48 -0.84 7.35 0.85
CA GLY A 48 -0.56 8.15 2.03
C GLY A 48 0.89 8.03 2.50
N GLY A 49 1.39 6.79 2.56
CA GLY A 49 2.79 6.50 2.89
C GLY A 49 3.79 7.12 1.92
N LEU A 50 3.51 7.05 0.61
CA LEU A 50 4.33 7.69 -0.41
C LEU A 50 4.40 9.21 -0.23
N ARG A 51 3.28 9.87 0.00
CA ARG A 51 3.24 11.34 0.25
C ARG A 51 4.03 11.72 1.50
N ALA A 52 3.89 10.93 2.57
CA ALA A 52 4.65 11.15 3.80
C ALA A 52 6.16 10.97 3.59
N ALA A 53 6.58 9.93 2.87
CA ALA A 53 7.99 9.69 2.56
C ALA A 53 8.61 10.85 1.75
N VAL A 54 7.91 11.35 0.74
CA VAL A 54 8.35 12.52 -0.04
C VAL A 54 8.56 13.73 0.87
N ALA A 55 7.59 14.04 1.73
CA ALA A 55 7.67 15.19 2.63
C ALA A 55 8.84 15.08 3.62
N VAL A 56 9.10 13.88 4.15
CA VAL A 56 10.22 13.63 5.09
C VAL A 56 11.56 13.81 4.39
N VAL A 57 11.74 13.23 3.19
CA VAL A 57 13.00 13.36 2.44
C VAL A 57 13.24 14.81 2.03
N GLN A 58 12.23 15.50 1.53
CA GLN A 58 12.33 16.90 1.13
C GLN A 58 12.66 17.81 2.34
N SER A 59 12.02 17.59 3.49
CA SER A 59 12.33 18.34 4.70
C SER A 59 13.78 18.12 5.15
N ARG A 60 14.30 16.89 5.04
CA ARG A 60 15.68 16.58 5.35
C ARG A 60 16.66 17.27 4.40
N TYR A 61 16.37 17.25 3.09
CA TYR A 61 17.17 17.94 2.06
C TYR A 61 17.29 19.45 2.38
N ILE A 62 16.16 20.09 2.68
CA ILE A 62 16.13 21.53 3.02
C ILE A 62 16.85 21.79 4.33
N ALA A 63 16.60 20.99 5.39
CA ALA A 63 17.17 21.20 6.72
C ALA A 63 18.70 21.06 6.76
N THR A 64 19.27 20.23 5.88
CA THR A 64 20.72 20.04 5.79
C THR A 64 21.40 21.02 4.82
N GLY A 65 20.63 21.81 4.08
CA GLY A 65 21.15 22.71 3.04
C GLY A 65 21.85 21.94 1.92
N GLN A 66 21.51 20.66 1.72
CA GLN A 66 22.10 19.84 0.67
C GLN A 66 21.67 20.34 -0.70
N THR A 67 22.62 20.31 -1.63
CA THR A 67 22.39 20.60 -3.05
C THR A 67 22.77 19.40 -3.94
N THR A 68 23.08 18.26 -3.32
CA THR A 68 23.56 17.03 -3.97
C THR A 68 22.69 15.83 -3.66
N SER A 69 22.67 14.87 -4.54
CA SER A 69 22.06 13.55 -4.37
C SER A 69 23.16 12.49 -4.12
N PRO A 70 22.93 11.48 -3.27
CA PRO A 70 21.74 11.21 -2.48
C PRO A 70 21.67 12.02 -1.17
N VAL A 71 20.47 12.12 -0.59
CA VAL A 71 20.25 12.62 0.77
C VAL A 71 20.42 11.47 1.76
N THR A 72 21.25 11.67 2.78
CA THR A 72 21.38 10.69 3.86
C THR A 72 20.38 10.99 4.97
N MET A 73 19.49 10.05 5.24
CA MET A 73 18.48 10.12 6.30
C MET A 73 19.13 9.89 7.67
N LEU A 74 18.39 10.14 8.76
CA LEU A 74 18.92 9.97 10.13
C LEU A 74 19.25 8.52 10.50
N ASP A 75 18.58 7.56 9.85
CA ASP A 75 18.83 6.12 9.99
C ASP A 75 20.01 5.61 9.14
N GLY A 76 20.69 6.50 8.42
CA GLY A 76 21.78 6.18 7.51
C GLY A 76 21.34 5.80 6.09
N THR A 77 20.04 5.74 5.81
CA THR A 77 19.54 5.41 4.47
C THR A 77 19.87 6.53 3.47
N ALA A 78 20.48 6.17 2.35
CA ALA A 78 20.74 7.09 1.24
C ALA A 78 19.55 7.07 0.26
N VAL A 79 18.95 8.22 0.03
CA VAL A 79 17.80 8.39 -0.88
C VAL A 79 18.22 9.25 -2.06
N ALA A 80 18.13 8.70 -3.27
CA ALA A 80 18.38 9.45 -4.50
C ALA A 80 17.25 10.46 -4.73
N VAL A 81 17.63 11.72 -4.91
CA VAL A 81 16.70 12.85 -5.06
C VAL A 81 17.04 13.69 -6.29
N ALA A 82 16.06 14.42 -6.79
CA ALA A 82 16.29 15.49 -7.73
C ALA A 82 17.08 16.64 -7.06
N THR A 83 17.96 17.29 -7.83
CA THR A 83 18.86 18.37 -7.35
C THR A 83 18.62 19.70 -8.04
N GLY A 84 17.56 19.81 -8.84
CA GLY A 84 17.19 21.04 -9.55
C GLY A 84 16.75 22.16 -8.61
N ALA A 85 16.80 23.38 -9.11
CA ALA A 85 16.41 24.57 -8.33
C ALA A 85 14.93 24.57 -7.92
N ASN A 86 14.09 23.84 -8.68
CA ASN A 86 12.63 23.81 -8.48
C ASN A 86 12.11 22.46 -7.93
N ASP A 87 12.95 21.41 -7.91
CA ASP A 87 12.57 20.04 -7.53
C ASP A 87 13.54 19.41 -6.53
N GLY A 88 14.42 20.20 -5.96
CA GLY A 88 15.45 19.74 -5.03
C GLY A 88 14.85 19.02 -3.80
N GLY A 89 15.37 17.82 -3.54
CA GLY A 89 14.96 16.99 -2.42
C GLY A 89 13.75 16.09 -2.70
N ILE A 90 13.17 16.11 -3.91
CA ILE A 90 12.12 15.16 -4.29
C ILE A 90 12.77 13.81 -4.63
N PRO A 91 12.35 12.70 -4.00
CA PRO A 91 12.87 11.38 -4.33
C PRO A 91 12.66 11.05 -5.81
N LEU A 92 13.67 10.48 -6.46
CA LEU A 92 13.52 9.95 -7.82
C LEU A 92 12.55 8.76 -7.81
N ALA A 93 11.83 8.53 -8.90
CA ALA A 93 10.93 7.39 -9.06
C ALA A 93 11.71 6.10 -9.40
N THR A 94 12.68 5.77 -8.56
CA THR A 94 13.59 4.62 -8.68
C THR A 94 13.66 3.84 -7.38
N ALA A 95 14.23 2.63 -7.42
CA ALA A 95 14.47 1.84 -6.22
C ALA A 95 15.35 2.59 -5.21
N ALA A 96 16.40 3.29 -5.68
CA ALA A 96 17.30 4.08 -4.84
C ALA A 96 16.70 5.43 -4.39
N GLY A 97 15.65 5.91 -5.04
CA GLY A 97 14.90 7.10 -4.67
C GLY A 97 13.71 6.78 -3.77
N ILE A 98 12.50 6.83 -4.31
CA ILE A 98 11.28 6.59 -3.53
C ILE A 98 11.25 5.19 -2.90
N GLY A 99 11.84 4.18 -3.55
CA GLY A 99 11.98 2.84 -2.98
C GLY A 99 12.75 2.86 -1.66
N SER A 100 13.93 3.48 -1.62
CA SER A 100 14.72 3.63 -0.39
C SER A 100 14.02 4.50 0.66
N ALA A 101 13.31 5.55 0.23
CA ALA A 101 12.60 6.44 1.13
C ALA A 101 11.49 5.75 1.97
N ILE A 102 10.87 4.71 1.42
CA ILE A 102 9.80 3.95 2.09
C ILE A 102 10.28 2.65 2.73
N GLN A 103 11.45 2.14 2.37
CA GLN A 103 11.97 0.86 2.86
C GLN A 103 12.81 0.96 4.14
N ALA A 104 13.28 2.14 4.51
CA ALA A 104 14.11 2.35 5.71
C ALA A 104 15.09 1.18 5.95
N ALA A 105 16.09 1.04 5.07
CA ALA A 105 17.19 0.06 5.18
C ALA A 105 16.83 -1.43 4.98
N SER A 106 15.68 -1.79 4.41
CA SER A 106 15.34 -3.17 4.07
C SER A 106 15.27 -3.39 2.56
N ASN A 107 15.97 -4.40 2.04
CA ASN A 107 15.92 -4.83 0.62
C ASN A 107 14.65 -5.62 0.26
N THR A 108 13.63 -5.60 1.10
CA THR A 108 12.37 -6.30 0.90
C THR A 108 11.37 -5.37 0.21
N ALA A 109 10.42 -5.90 -0.57
CA ALA A 109 9.36 -5.10 -1.19
C ALA A 109 8.72 -4.16 -0.16
N PRO A 110 8.60 -2.85 -0.48
CA PRO A 110 8.23 -1.83 0.51
C PRO A 110 6.84 -2.03 1.12
N PHE A 111 5.96 -2.73 0.40
CA PHE A 111 4.62 -3.06 0.87
C PHE A 111 4.34 -4.54 0.60
N ALA A 112 4.02 -5.29 1.66
CA ALA A 112 3.69 -6.72 1.55
C ALA A 112 2.48 -6.93 0.62
N GLY A 113 2.62 -7.82 -0.35
CA GLY A 113 1.57 -8.14 -1.32
C GLY A 113 1.50 -7.21 -2.53
N TYR A 114 2.38 -6.22 -2.63
CA TYR A 114 2.48 -5.35 -3.81
C TYR A 114 3.66 -5.72 -4.70
N THR A 115 3.44 -5.65 -6.01
CA THR A 115 4.52 -5.68 -7.00
C THR A 115 4.93 -4.25 -7.32
N THR A 116 6.24 -3.96 -7.26
CA THR A 116 6.75 -2.62 -7.54
C THR A 116 7.53 -2.61 -8.86
N THR A 117 7.23 -1.64 -9.71
CA THR A 117 7.96 -1.39 -10.97
C THR A 117 8.41 0.07 -11.04
N TYR A 118 9.58 0.29 -11.65
CA TYR A 118 10.18 1.61 -11.83
C TYR A 118 10.48 1.80 -13.31
N ALA A 119 9.77 2.68 -13.98
CA ALA A 119 9.97 2.95 -15.40
C ALA A 119 9.54 4.38 -15.79
N GLY A 120 10.31 5.05 -16.62
CA GLY A 120 9.93 6.35 -17.20
C GLY A 120 9.64 7.45 -16.19
N GLY A 121 10.33 7.51 -15.06
CA GLY A 121 10.07 8.51 -14.01
C GLY A 121 8.80 8.22 -13.19
N ILE A 122 8.30 6.98 -13.24
CA ILE A 122 7.12 6.52 -12.49
C ILE A 122 7.47 5.27 -11.70
N ALA A 123 7.16 5.29 -10.41
CA ALA A 123 7.15 4.10 -9.55
C ALA A 123 5.70 3.65 -9.36
N THR A 124 5.40 2.41 -9.75
CA THR A 124 4.06 1.84 -9.66
C THR A 124 4.04 0.72 -8.63
N PHE A 125 3.12 0.80 -7.68
CA PHE A 125 2.90 -0.17 -6.60
C PHE A 125 1.57 -0.86 -6.86
N THR A 126 1.60 -2.05 -7.47
CA THR A 126 0.44 -2.78 -7.95
C THR A 126 0.03 -3.87 -6.97
N LEU A 127 -1.19 -3.82 -6.45
CA LEU A 127 -1.80 -4.89 -5.67
C LEU A 127 -2.42 -5.96 -6.59
N ARG A 128 -3.10 -5.51 -7.64
CA ARG A 128 -3.65 -6.31 -8.73
C ARG A 128 -3.96 -5.41 -9.94
N THR A 129 -4.34 -5.98 -11.05
CA THR A 129 -4.67 -5.23 -12.29
C THR A 129 -5.67 -4.12 -12.02
N ASN A 130 -5.33 -2.88 -12.39
CA ASN A 130 -6.12 -1.66 -12.16
C ASN A 130 -6.43 -1.37 -10.68
N CYS A 131 -5.54 -1.80 -9.78
CA CYS A 131 -5.60 -1.55 -8.34
C CYS A 131 -4.17 -1.24 -7.86
N ASP A 132 -3.75 0.00 -8.02
CA ASP A 132 -2.37 0.43 -7.84
C ASP A 132 -2.27 1.87 -7.31
N ALA A 133 -1.13 2.17 -6.70
CA ALA A 133 -0.69 3.52 -6.41
C ALA A 133 0.53 3.85 -7.27
N THR A 134 0.55 5.00 -7.90
CA THR A 134 1.67 5.49 -8.71
C THR A 134 2.30 6.71 -8.07
N TYR A 135 3.60 6.76 -8.11
CA TYR A 135 4.40 7.93 -7.77
C TYR A 135 5.15 8.38 -9.02
N THR A 136 4.93 9.61 -9.43
CA THR A 136 5.64 10.24 -10.55
C THR A 136 6.59 11.29 -10.01
N GLU A 137 7.88 11.14 -10.31
CA GLU A 137 8.82 12.24 -10.13
C GLU A 137 8.47 13.34 -11.15
N ASN A 138 8.28 14.57 -10.68
CA ASN A 138 7.95 15.66 -11.58
C ASN A 138 9.13 16.60 -11.72
N GLY A 139 9.82 16.53 -12.86
CA GLY A 139 10.99 17.37 -13.18
C GLY A 139 10.66 18.86 -13.44
N THR A 140 9.42 19.28 -13.31
CA THR A 140 9.01 20.67 -13.61
C THR A 140 8.19 21.35 -12.52
N THR A 141 7.67 20.63 -11.55
CA THR A 141 6.93 21.17 -10.41
C THR A 141 7.42 20.55 -9.11
N LEU A 142 7.53 21.35 -8.08
CA LEU A 142 8.06 21.08 -6.73
C LEU A 142 7.48 19.89 -5.97
N ILE A 143 6.70 19.01 -6.58
CA ILE A 143 5.91 18.01 -5.87
C ILE A 143 5.93 16.68 -6.64
N GLY A 144 6.45 15.64 -6.03
CA GLY A 144 6.19 14.28 -6.51
C GLY A 144 4.69 13.99 -6.49
N VAL A 145 4.12 13.62 -7.63
CA VAL A 145 2.68 13.37 -7.77
C VAL A 145 2.36 11.93 -7.40
N VAL A 146 1.43 11.74 -6.48
CA VAL A 146 0.90 10.41 -6.12
C VAL A 146 -0.54 10.29 -6.60
N ALA A 147 -0.79 9.33 -7.48
CA ALA A 147 -2.12 8.97 -7.98
C ALA A 147 -2.51 7.56 -7.55
N VAL A 148 -3.81 7.26 -7.60
CA VAL A 148 -4.37 5.96 -7.21
C VAL A 148 -5.36 5.49 -8.26
N THR A 149 -5.25 4.23 -8.66
CA THR A 149 -6.21 3.53 -9.53
C THR A 149 -6.94 2.48 -8.70
N THR A 150 -8.27 2.54 -8.65
CA THR A 150 -9.10 1.64 -7.82
C THR A 150 -10.14 0.86 -8.60
N THR A 151 -10.19 1.01 -9.92
CA THR A 151 -11.24 0.41 -10.79
C THR A 151 -11.20 -1.12 -10.80
N GLY A 152 -10.03 -1.72 -10.54
CA GLY A 152 -9.84 -3.17 -10.46
C GLY A 152 -9.72 -3.70 -9.02
N CYS A 153 -9.87 -2.84 -7.99
CA CYS A 153 -9.83 -3.29 -6.62
C CYS A 153 -11.06 -4.13 -6.26
#